data_c7c8f39b0dd36961c62de8feb87c2959
#
_entry.id   c7c8f39b0dd36961c62de8feb87c2959
#
_cell.length_a   1.000
_cell.length_b   1.000
_cell.length_c   1.000
_cell.angle_alpha   90.00
_cell.angle_beta   90.00
_cell.angle_gamma   90.00
#
_symmetry.space_group_name_H-M   'P 1'
#
loop_
_entity.id
_entity.type
_entity.pdbx_description
1 polymer ?
#
loop_
_entity_poly.entity_id
_entity_poly.type
_entity_poly.pdbx_seq_one_letter_code
_entity_poly.pdbx_strand_id
1 'polypeptide(L)'
;IIEDLVQMDKVNRQQEQEWKDEVNTMGDNKKKPVRPEDICIRIVSPDLTRAAYIQRLDDAQKAGDAYLYCKMDEVDMLRKFNDPSQLIRLCWDNSEDGQERVGTKCVTARVKTRFNWNASSTIAVTQKFFSVREVADGAVSRLSLATLIRPDFSPRPEVGSYDAQFKSQLSPYIQQLNAASGFKECRKARQLIERLGSELMELAQLAYNKPYAEFAKRGLANGFRRAMVLYLANGEKWEKPIEDFIEWSVKYDLWCKLRFF
;
A
#
# COMPACT_ATOMS: atom_id res chain seq x y z
N ILE A 1 -6.81 4.56 13.32
CA ILE A 1 -6.98 4.97 11.90
C ILE A 1 -7.81 3.95 11.13
N ILE A 2 -7.58 2.65 11.32
CA ILE A 2 -8.32 1.59 10.60
C ILE A 2 -9.49 1.01 11.39
N GLU A 3 -9.75 1.47 12.61
CA GLU A 3 -10.80 0.93 13.49
C GLU A 3 -12.19 1.04 12.87
N ASP A 4 -12.51 2.18 12.28
CA ASP A 4 -13.80 2.37 11.59
C ASP A 4 -13.94 1.46 10.38
N LEU A 5 -12.86 1.29 9.60
CA LEU A 5 -12.83 0.35 8.49
C LEU A 5 -13.01 -1.11 8.98
N VAL A 6 -12.41 -1.47 10.12
CA VAL A 6 -12.59 -2.80 10.72
C VAL A 6 -14.05 -3.05 11.10
N GLN A 7 -14.75 -2.04 11.66
CA GLN A 7 -16.16 -2.19 11.99
C GLN A 7 -17.05 -2.29 10.74
N MET A 8 -16.81 -1.46 9.73
CA MET A 8 -17.51 -1.56 8.44
C MET A 8 -17.28 -2.94 7.80
N ASP A 9 -16.05 -3.43 7.80
CA ASP A 9 -15.71 -4.73 7.25
C ASP A 9 -16.36 -5.89 8.00
N LYS A 10 -16.59 -5.76 9.31
CA LYS A 10 -17.35 -6.78 10.08
C LYS A 10 -18.78 -6.91 9.57
N VAL A 11 -19.46 -5.80 9.36
CA VAL A 11 -20.83 -5.79 8.82
C VAL A 11 -20.85 -6.42 7.42
N ASN A 12 -19.96 -5.98 6.53
CA ASN A 12 -19.88 -6.53 5.17
C ASN A 12 -19.55 -8.04 5.15
N ARG A 13 -18.68 -8.51 6.06
CA ARG A 13 -18.35 -9.94 6.19
C ARG A 13 -19.53 -10.75 6.69
N GLN A 14 -20.31 -10.22 7.61
CA GLN A 14 -21.52 -10.86 8.09
C GLN A 14 -22.54 -11.00 6.96
N GLN A 15 -22.83 -9.94 6.22
CA GLN A 15 -23.72 -9.98 5.06
C GLN A 15 -23.25 -11.00 4.00
N GLU A 16 -21.95 -11.03 3.72
CA GLU A 16 -21.39 -12.01 2.78
C GLU A 16 -21.54 -13.45 3.28
N GLN A 17 -21.40 -13.66 4.60
CA GLN A 17 -21.57 -14.98 5.20
C GLN A 17 -23.02 -15.42 5.16
N GLU A 18 -23.97 -14.55 5.52
CA GLU A 18 -25.40 -14.80 5.45
C GLU A 18 -25.84 -15.20 4.03
N TRP A 19 -25.36 -14.46 3.02
CA TRP A 19 -25.61 -14.82 1.63
C TRP A 19 -25.04 -16.21 1.26
N LYS A 20 -23.80 -16.53 1.70
CA LYS A 20 -23.19 -17.83 1.46
C LYS A 20 -23.97 -18.97 2.10
N ASP A 21 -24.45 -18.76 3.32
CA ASP A 21 -25.22 -19.74 4.06
C ASP A 21 -26.58 -19.98 3.38
N GLU A 22 -27.24 -18.92 2.90
CA GLU A 22 -28.46 -19.04 2.11
C GLU A 22 -28.23 -19.83 0.81
N VAL A 23 -27.16 -19.50 0.05
CA VAL A 23 -26.78 -20.25 -1.17
C VAL A 23 -26.52 -21.72 -0.89
N ASN A 24 -25.87 -22.05 0.24
CA ASN A 24 -25.51 -23.42 0.60
C ASN A 24 -26.72 -24.25 1.10
N THR A 25 -27.70 -23.59 1.71
CA THR A 25 -28.93 -24.27 2.19
C THR A 25 -29.93 -24.53 1.08
N MET A 26 -29.81 -23.86 -0.06
CA MET A 26 -30.65 -24.06 -1.22
C MET A 26 -30.20 -25.29 -2.02
N GLY A 27 -31.13 -26.22 -2.28
CA GLY A 27 -30.90 -27.38 -3.16
C GLY A 27 -30.56 -26.95 -4.60
N ASP A 28 -29.86 -27.82 -5.33
CA ASP A 28 -29.30 -27.52 -6.67
C ASP A 28 -30.35 -27.10 -7.73
N ASN A 29 -31.63 -27.42 -7.52
CA ASN A 29 -32.70 -27.09 -8.43
C ASN A 29 -33.39 -25.74 -8.20
N LYS A 30 -32.95 -24.95 -7.21
CA LYS A 30 -33.52 -23.62 -6.93
C LYS A 30 -32.62 -22.50 -7.48
N LYS A 31 -33.25 -21.41 -7.93
CA LYS A 31 -32.52 -20.22 -8.36
C LYS A 31 -31.78 -19.64 -7.14
N LYS A 32 -30.45 -19.69 -7.17
CA LYS A 32 -29.59 -19.16 -6.09
C LYS A 32 -29.71 -17.64 -5.99
N PRO A 33 -29.70 -17.08 -4.77
CA PRO A 33 -29.74 -15.63 -4.58
C PRO A 33 -28.49 -14.97 -5.20
N VAL A 34 -28.69 -13.81 -5.78
CA VAL A 34 -27.61 -13.00 -6.32
C VAL A 34 -26.78 -12.44 -5.15
N ARG A 35 -25.47 -12.41 -5.31
CA ARG A 35 -24.59 -11.78 -4.32
C ARG A 35 -24.94 -10.30 -4.15
N PRO A 36 -25.08 -9.78 -2.92
CA PRO A 36 -25.30 -8.35 -2.69
C PRO A 36 -24.20 -7.49 -3.33
N GLU A 37 -24.59 -6.41 -4.01
CA GLU A 37 -23.65 -5.54 -4.75
C GLU A 37 -22.95 -4.50 -3.86
N ASP A 38 -23.49 -4.26 -2.68
CA ASP A 38 -23.01 -3.27 -1.70
C ASP A 38 -21.92 -3.80 -0.76
N ILE A 39 -21.56 -5.07 -0.85
CA ILE A 39 -20.50 -5.68 -0.04
C ILE A 39 -19.14 -5.14 -0.48
N CYS A 40 -18.50 -4.36 0.39
CA CYS A 40 -17.15 -3.84 0.18
C CYS A 40 -16.25 -4.14 1.39
N ILE A 41 -15.49 -5.23 1.34
CA ILE A 41 -14.50 -5.59 2.36
C ILE A 41 -13.15 -5.00 1.96
N ARG A 42 -12.64 -4.07 2.75
CA ARG A 42 -11.43 -3.30 2.45
C ARG A 42 -10.16 -3.86 3.08
N ILE A 43 -10.26 -4.44 4.27
CA ILE A 43 -9.12 -5.06 4.95
C ILE A 43 -9.09 -6.53 4.58
N VAL A 44 -8.11 -6.90 3.75
CA VAL A 44 -8.04 -8.24 3.18
C VAL A 44 -6.93 -9.08 3.82
N SER A 45 -7.13 -10.40 3.82
CA SER A 45 -6.11 -11.35 4.25
C SER A 45 -5.02 -11.50 3.19
N PRO A 46 -3.76 -11.76 3.57
CA PRO A 46 -2.73 -12.14 2.61
C PRO A 46 -2.98 -13.50 1.94
N ASP A 47 -3.91 -14.33 2.47
CA ASP A 47 -4.27 -15.64 1.94
C ASP A 47 -5.34 -15.61 0.83
N LEU A 48 -5.52 -14.47 0.17
CA LEU A 48 -6.48 -14.37 -0.92
C LEU A 48 -6.05 -15.16 -2.15
N THR A 49 -6.99 -15.92 -2.71
CA THR A 49 -6.83 -16.43 -4.06
C THR A 49 -6.88 -15.31 -5.09
N ARG A 50 -6.32 -15.50 -6.27
CA ARG A 50 -6.39 -14.53 -7.37
C ARG A 50 -7.83 -14.09 -7.66
N ALA A 51 -8.77 -15.04 -7.73
CA ALA A 51 -10.18 -14.75 -7.99
C ALA A 51 -10.81 -13.89 -6.88
N ALA A 52 -10.52 -14.22 -5.61
CA ALA A 52 -11.00 -13.43 -4.48
C ALA A 52 -10.39 -12.02 -4.48
N TYR A 53 -9.11 -11.87 -4.82
CA TYR A 53 -8.45 -10.58 -4.94
C TYR A 53 -9.11 -9.68 -6.00
N ILE A 54 -9.34 -10.21 -7.20
CA ILE A 54 -10.02 -9.47 -8.28
C ILE A 54 -11.46 -9.10 -7.87
N GLN A 55 -12.20 -10.02 -7.22
CA GLN A 55 -13.55 -9.73 -6.72
C GLN A 55 -13.52 -8.59 -5.69
N ARG A 56 -12.58 -8.58 -4.74
CA ARG A 56 -12.46 -7.50 -3.74
C ARG A 56 -12.13 -6.15 -4.37
N LEU A 57 -11.29 -6.13 -5.40
CA LEU A 57 -11.01 -4.90 -6.16
C LEU A 57 -12.23 -4.42 -6.94
N ASP A 58 -13.00 -5.32 -7.52
CA ASP A 58 -14.25 -5.00 -8.24
C ASP A 58 -15.29 -4.43 -7.27
N ASP A 59 -15.49 -5.07 -6.11
CA ASP A 59 -16.35 -4.58 -5.04
C ASP A 59 -15.93 -3.17 -4.59
N ALA A 60 -14.64 -2.95 -4.38
CA ALA A 60 -14.09 -1.67 -3.95
C ALA A 60 -14.24 -0.58 -5.04
N GLN A 61 -14.11 -0.94 -6.30
CA GLN A 61 -14.31 -0.01 -7.42
C GLN A 61 -15.77 0.41 -7.54
N LYS A 62 -16.71 -0.53 -7.38
CA LYS A 62 -18.16 -0.27 -7.35
C LYS A 62 -18.56 0.60 -6.15
N ALA A 63 -17.91 0.43 -5.01
CA ALA A 63 -18.13 1.22 -3.80
C ALA A 63 -17.47 2.62 -3.83
N GLY A 64 -17.27 3.22 -5.00
CA GLY A 64 -16.72 4.56 -5.15
C GLY A 64 -15.20 4.62 -5.19
N ASP A 65 -14.58 3.65 -5.85
CA ASP A 65 -13.15 3.62 -6.06
C ASP A 65 -12.32 3.47 -4.77
N ALA A 66 -12.82 2.71 -3.82
CA ALA A 66 -12.15 2.46 -2.56
C ALA A 66 -10.81 1.70 -2.73
N TYR A 67 -9.93 1.84 -1.73
CA TYR A 67 -8.68 1.10 -1.68
C TYR A 67 -8.81 -0.11 -0.78
N LEU A 68 -8.21 -1.23 -1.19
CA LEU A 68 -7.96 -2.37 -0.33
C LEU A 68 -6.69 -2.15 0.49
N TYR A 69 -6.64 -2.75 1.66
CA TYR A 69 -5.47 -2.75 2.53
C TYR A 69 -5.17 -4.14 3.05
N CYS A 70 -3.89 -4.52 3.06
CA CYS A 70 -3.42 -5.76 3.66
C CYS A 70 -2.24 -5.48 4.59
N LYS A 71 -2.35 -5.95 5.83
CA LYS A 71 -1.22 -6.03 6.75
C LYS A 71 -0.64 -7.44 6.69
N MET A 72 0.66 -7.53 6.47
CA MET A 72 1.42 -8.78 6.43
C MET A 72 2.44 -8.78 7.56
N ASP A 73 2.50 -9.85 8.32
CA ASP A 73 3.48 -9.99 9.39
C ASP A 73 4.87 -10.34 8.84
N GLU A 74 4.92 -10.99 7.67
CA GLU A 74 6.15 -11.30 6.94
C GLU A 74 6.02 -10.97 5.45
N VAL A 75 7.12 -10.49 4.85
CA VAL A 75 7.15 -10.10 3.42
C VAL A 75 6.93 -11.29 2.48
N ASP A 76 7.28 -12.49 2.89
CA ASP A 76 7.12 -13.71 2.08
C ASP A 76 5.65 -14.11 1.87
N MET A 77 4.72 -13.56 2.66
CA MET A 77 3.28 -13.67 2.41
C MET A 77 2.87 -13.13 1.03
N LEU A 78 3.65 -12.21 0.47
CA LEU A 78 3.44 -11.74 -0.91
C LEU A 78 3.52 -12.86 -1.95
N ARG A 79 4.21 -13.98 -1.66
CA ARG A 79 4.29 -15.15 -2.56
C ARG A 79 2.94 -15.81 -2.82
N LYS A 80 1.96 -15.58 -1.94
CA LYS A 80 0.59 -16.07 -2.12
C LYS A 80 -0.15 -15.34 -3.26
N PHE A 81 0.30 -14.15 -3.62
CA PHE A 81 -0.08 -13.49 -4.86
C PHE A 81 0.82 -14.02 -5.98
N ASN A 82 0.26 -14.61 -7.01
CA ASN A 82 0.95 -15.36 -8.08
C ASN A 82 2.27 -14.79 -8.58
N ASP A 83 2.35 -13.46 -8.75
CA ASP A 83 3.55 -12.74 -9.17
C ASP A 83 3.71 -11.50 -8.29
N PRO A 84 4.49 -11.58 -7.20
CA PRO A 84 4.73 -10.46 -6.30
C PRO A 84 5.30 -9.22 -7.01
N SER A 85 6.21 -9.42 -7.95
CA SER A 85 6.83 -8.31 -8.69
C SER A 85 5.82 -7.59 -9.58
N GLN A 86 4.95 -8.34 -10.26
CA GLN A 86 3.86 -7.76 -11.04
C GLN A 86 2.88 -7.02 -10.13
N LEU A 87 2.48 -7.63 -9.02
CA LEU A 87 1.58 -7.00 -8.05
C LEU A 87 2.13 -5.64 -7.58
N ILE A 88 3.40 -5.60 -7.16
CA ILE A 88 4.05 -4.36 -6.71
C ILE A 88 4.01 -3.28 -7.78
N ARG A 89 4.31 -3.65 -9.05
CA ARG A 89 4.27 -2.69 -10.16
C ARG A 89 2.86 -2.17 -10.41
N LEU A 90 1.87 -3.05 -10.51
CA LEU A 90 0.48 -2.68 -10.75
C LEU A 90 -0.07 -1.77 -9.64
N CYS A 91 0.20 -2.11 -8.37
CA CYS A 91 -0.22 -1.29 -7.23
C CYS A 91 0.43 0.10 -7.24
N TRP A 92 1.73 0.17 -7.52
CA TRP A 92 2.46 1.42 -7.51
C TRP A 92 2.04 2.35 -8.65
N ASP A 93 1.79 1.79 -9.84
CA ASP A 93 1.36 2.53 -11.04
C ASP A 93 -0.17 2.76 -11.05
N ASN A 94 -0.93 2.21 -10.11
CA ASN A 94 -2.40 2.19 -10.10
C ASN A 94 -2.96 1.69 -11.43
N SER A 95 -2.31 0.68 -11.99
CA SER A 95 -2.64 0.09 -13.29
C SER A 95 -3.83 -0.85 -13.20
N GLU A 96 -4.38 -1.20 -14.35
CA GLU A 96 -5.44 -2.19 -14.44
C GLU A 96 -4.90 -3.62 -14.30
N ASP A 97 -5.65 -4.45 -13.61
CA ASP A 97 -5.50 -5.88 -13.52
C ASP A 97 -6.84 -6.55 -13.83
N GLY A 98 -6.83 -7.83 -14.13
CA GLY A 98 -8.07 -8.50 -14.47
C GLY A 98 -7.94 -10.01 -14.53
N GLN A 99 -9.09 -10.63 -14.59
CA GLN A 99 -9.22 -12.05 -14.84
C GLN A 99 -10.40 -12.27 -15.77
N GLU A 100 -10.14 -12.98 -16.86
CA GLU A 100 -11.18 -13.47 -17.75
C GLU A 100 -11.26 -15.00 -17.64
N ARG A 101 -12.43 -15.53 -17.32
CA ARG A 101 -12.70 -16.95 -17.28
C ARG A 101 -14.03 -17.26 -17.94
N VAL A 102 -14.03 -18.27 -18.80
CA VAL A 102 -15.23 -18.79 -19.44
C VAL A 102 -15.91 -19.74 -18.47
N GLY A 103 -16.94 -19.30 -17.77
CA GLY A 103 -17.71 -20.15 -16.85
C GLY A 103 -18.67 -19.33 -15.98
N THR A 104 -19.84 -19.90 -15.70
CA THR A 104 -20.92 -19.22 -14.95
C THR A 104 -20.61 -18.97 -13.47
N LYS A 105 -19.59 -19.60 -12.90
CA LYS A 105 -19.18 -19.47 -11.50
C LYS A 105 -17.84 -18.75 -11.32
N CYS A 106 -17.35 -18.07 -12.35
CA CYS A 106 -16.03 -17.45 -12.33
C CYS A 106 -16.15 -15.94 -12.25
N VAL A 107 -15.28 -15.32 -11.44
CA VAL A 107 -15.11 -13.87 -11.44
C VAL A 107 -14.44 -13.48 -12.75
N THR A 108 -15.11 -12.60 -13.49
CA THR A 108 -14.56 -11.95 -14.69
C THR A 108 -14.70 -10.46 -14.50
N ALA A 109 -13.60 -9.80 -14.25
CA ALA A 109 -13.55 -8.35 -14.05
C ALA A 109 -12.21 -7.78 -14.48
N ARG A 110 -12.25 -6.53 -14.93
CA ARG A 110 -11.08 -5.70 -15.17
C ARG A 110 -11.15 -4.48 -14.27
N VAL A 111 -10.18 -4.33 -13.40
CA VAL A 111 -10.23 -3.42 -12.26
C VAL A 111 -8.91 -2.68 -12.08
N LYS A 112 -8.97 -1.47 -11.51
CA LYS A 112 -7.77 -0.76 -11.09
C LYS A 112 -7.20 -1.40 -9.83
N THR A 113 -5.88 -1.57 -9.79
CA THR A 113 -5.18 -2.18 -8.66
C THR A 113 -4.99 -1.17 -7.52
N ARG A 114 -6.11 -0.80 -6.89
CA ARG A 114 -6.12 0.10 -5.72
C ARG A 114 -5.88 -0.71 -4.45
N PHE A 115 -4.64 -1.10 -4.25
CA PHE A 115 -4.24 -1.99 -3.16
C PHE A 115 -3.02 -1.43 -2.44
N ASN A 116 -3.19 -1.16 -1.16
CA ASN A 116 -2.13 -0.76 -0.25
C ASN A 116 -1.79 -1.92 0.68
N TRP A 117 -0.52 -2.07 0.98
CA TRP A 117 -0.07 -3.07 1.92
C TRP A 117 1.18 -2.61 2.67
N ASN A 118 1.39 -3.18 3.83
CA ASN A 118 2.66 -3.12 4.53
C ASN A 118 3.03 -4.50 5.04
N ALA A 119 4.33 -4.77 5.09
CA ALA A 119 4.88 -6.00 5.63
C ALA A 119 6.06 -5.68 6.54
N SER A 120 6.21 -6.49 7.58
CA SER A 120 7.42 -6.52 8.40
C SER A 120 8.29 -7.69 7.94
N SER A 121 9.59 -7.63 8.17
CA SER A 121 10.47 -8.77 7.93
C SER A 121 11.85 -8.53 8.52
N THR A 122 12.63 -9.59 8.70
CA THR A 122 14.06 -9.44 8.93
C THR A 122 14.78 -9.06 7.64
N ILE A 123 15.94 -8.39 7.75
CA ILE A 123 16.75 -8.00 6.58
C ILE A 123 17.10 -9.23 5.74
N ALA A 124 17.53 -10.33 6.37
CA ALA A 124 17.92 -11.54 5.66
C ALA A 124 16.76 -12.19 4.86
N VAL A 125 15.56 -12.23 5.44
CA VAL A 125 14.36 -12.74 4.76
C VAL A 125 13.98 -11.82 3.61
N THR A 126 14.04 -10.50 3.79
CA THR A 126 13.75 -9.52 2.75
C THR A 126 14.72 -9.64 1.57
N GLN A 127 16.02 -9.78 1.83
CA GLN A 127 17.04 -9.99 0.80
C GLN A 127 16.86 -11.31 0.04
N LYS A 128 16.47 -12.37 0.75
CA LYS A 128 16.17 -13.67 0.13
C LYS A 128 14.88 -13.62 -0.70
N PHE A 129 13.90 -12.84 -0.27
CA PHE A 129 12.63 -12.69 -0.98
C PHE A 129 12.80 -11.87 -2.27
N PHE A 130 13.43 -10.71 -2.18
CA PHE A 130 13.75 -9.84 -3.32
C PHE A 130 15.14 -10.19 -3.87
N SER A 131 15.19 -11.21 -4.70
CA SER A 131 16.42 -11.62 -5.38
C SER A 131 16.88 -10.57 -6.40
N VAL A 132 18.03 -10.81 -7.00
CA VAL A 132 18.59 -9.97 -8.08
C VAL A 132 17.58 -9.73 -9.21
N ARG A 133 16.71 -10.70 -9.49
CA ARG A 133 15.67 -10.59 -10.52
C ARG A 133 14.64 -9.51 -10.13
N GLU A 134 14.08 -9.55 -8.92
CA GLU A 134 13.07 -8.60 -8.46
C GLU A 134 13.64 -7.19 -8.33
N VAL A 135 14.93 -7.07 -8.03
CA VAL A 135 15.67 -5.80 -8.07
C VAL A 135 15.77 -5.28 -9.50
N ALA A 136 16.20 -6.14 -10.44
CA ALA A 136 16.33 -5.79 -11.85
C ALA A 136 14.98 -5.45 -12.51
N ASP A 137 13.90 -6.16 -12.15
CA ASP A 137 12.54 -5.91 -12.63
C ASP A 137 11.94 -4.60 -12.05
N GLY A 138 12.66 -3.93 -11.17
CA GLY A 138 12.25 -2.65 -10.59
C GLY A 138 11.16 -2.75 -9.53
N ALA A 139 10.85 -3.93 -9.00
CA ALA A 139 9.89 -4.09 -7.90
C ALA A 139 10.39 -3.41 -6.64
N VAL A 140 11.63 -3.68 -6.23
CA VAL A 140 12.26 -3.09 -5.03
C VAL A 140 12.33 -1.56 -5.11
N SER A 141 12.59 -0.99 -6.28
CA SER A 141 12.66 0.46 -6.45
C SER A 141 11.35 1.18 -6.11
N ARG A 142 10.20 0.49 -6.25
CA ARG A 142 8.86 1.01 -5.98
C ARG A 142 8.44 0.93 -4.51
N LEU A 143 9.10 0.09 -3.72
CA LEU A 143 8.83 -0.03 -2.29
C LEU A 143 9.30 1.22 -1.54
N SER A 144 8.66 1.50 -0.41
CA SER A 144 9.19 2.38 0.62
C SER A 144 9.75 1.51 1.74
N LEU A 145 11.06 1.59 1.95
CA LEU A 145 11.75 0.78 2.93
C LEU A 145 12.12 1.61 4.16
N ALA A 146 11.93 1.01 5.33
CA ALA A 146 12.42 1.55 6.58
C ALA A 146 12.96 0.39 7.44
N THR A 147 14.04 0.62 8.15
CA THR A 147 14.64 -0.36 9.04
C THR A 147 15.01 0.26 10.38
N LEU A 148 15.00 -0.55 11.42
CA LEU A 148 15.55 -0.19 12.72
C LEU A 148 16.84 -0.99 12.92
N ILE A 149 17.97 -0.34 12.70
CA ILE A 149 19.27 -0.94 13.06
C ILE A 149 19.47 -0.70 14.53
N ARG A 150 19.54 -1.80 15.27
CA ARG A 150 19.85 -1.80 16.69
C ARG A 150 21.22 -2.43 16.91
N PRO A 151 21.97 -1.96 17.91
CA PRO A 151 23.14 -2.69 18.37
C PRO A 151 22.75 -4.10 18.81
N ASP A 152 23.60 -5.08 18.52
CA ASP A 152 23.44 -6.43 19.06
C ASP A 152 23.34 -6.36 20.60
N PHE A 153 22.52 -7.23 21.15
CA PHE A 153 22.24 -7.29 22.59
C PHE A 153 21.52 -6.07 23.19
N SER A 154 20.92 -5.22 22.35
CA SER A 154 20.05 -4.14 22.84
C SER A 154 18.89 -4.70 23.67
N PRO A 155 18.47 -4.03 24.74
CA PRO A 155 17.26 -4.40 25.48
C PRO A 155 16.06 -4.51 24.57
N ARG A 156 15.14 -5.42 24.90
CA ARG A 156 13.85 -5.52 24.15
C ARG A 156 13.15 -4.17 24.23
N PRO A 157 12.61 -3.65 23.11
CA PRO A 157 11.85 -2.42 23.15
C PRO A 157 10.58 -2.61 23.99
N GLU A 158 10.25 -1.62 24.78
CA GLU A 158 8.93 -1.56 25.40
C GLU A 158 7.89 -1.32 24.31
N VAL A 159 6.88 -2.17 24.28
CA VAL A 159 5.77 -2.04 23.35
C VAL A 159 4.67 -1.29 24.08
N GLY A 160 4.51 -0.01 23.72
CA GLY A 160 3.39 0.81 24.20
C GLY A 160 2.11 0.58 23.38
N SER A 161 1.01 1.07 23.92
CA SER A 161 -0.27 1.18 23.19
C SER A 161 -0.56 2.64 22.88
N TYR A 162 -1.17 2.89 21.73
CA TYR A 162 -1.69 4.22 21.43
C TYR A 162 -2.94 4.47 22.25
N ASP A 163 -2.86 5.40 23.19
CA ASP A 163 -3.94 5.78 24.09
C ASP A 163 -4.99 6.71 23.42
N ALA A 164 -6.02 7.05 24.17
CA ALA A 164 -7.06 7.96 23.71
C ALA A 164 -6.53 9.37 23.40
N GLN A 165 -5.51 9.82 24.13
CA GLN A 165 -4.89 11.13 23.92
C GLN A 165 -4.18 11.16 22.56
N PHE A 166 -3.37 10.15 22.23
CA PHE A 166 -2.71 10.05 20.95
C PHE A 166 -3.72 9.98 19.77
N LYS A 167 -4.81 9.18 19.94
CA LYS A 167 -5.89 9.11 18.94
C LYS A 167 -6.56 10.47 18.74
N SER A 168 -6.83 11.21 19.83
CA SER A 168 -7.39 12.54 19.76
C SER A 168 -6.47 13.54 19.03
N GLN A 169 -5.16 13.46 19.24
CA GLN A 169 -4.19 14.29 18.53
C GLN A 169 -4.13 14.00 17.02
N LEU A 170 -4.35 12.76 16.60
CA LEU A 170 -4.38 12.38 15.19
C LEU A 170 -5.70 12.71 14.48
N SER A 171 -6.80 12.78 15.22
CA SER A 171 -8.14 12.96 14.66
C SER A 171 -8.27 14.16 13.71
N PRO A 172 -7.76 15.36 13.99
CA PRO A 172 -7.85 16.50 13.07
C PRO A 172 -7.20 16.23 11.72
N TYR A 173 -6.05 15.58 11.70
CA TYR A 173 -5.32 15.23 10.46
C TYR A 173 -6.07 14.22 9.62
N ILE A 174 -6.70 13.24 10.28
CA ILE A 174 -7.53 12.23 9.59
C ILE A 174 -8.78 12.90 8.99
N GLN A 175 -9.41 13.82 9.74
CA GLN A 175 -10.57 14.56 9.23
C GLN A 175 -10.23 15.42 8.01
N GLN A 176 -9.06 16.08 8.00
CA GLN A 176 -8.58 16.83 6.84
C GLN A 176 -8.36 15.93 5.62
N LEU A 177 -7.76 14.76 5.82
CA LEU A 177 -7.58 13.76 4.74
C LEU A 177 -8.91 13.25 4.19
N ASN A 178 -9.88 12.97 5.06
CA ASN A 178 -11.20 12.49 4.65
C ASN A 178 -12.03 13.57 3.92
N ALA A 179 -11.81 14.84 4.24
CA ALA A 179 -12.45 15.96 3.56
C ALA A 179 -11.78 16.33 2.24
N ALA A 180 -10.54 15.88 2.00
CA ALA A 180 -9.81 16.21 0.79
C ALA A 180 -10.43 15.52 -0.43
N SER A 181 -10.77 16.30 -1.45
CA SER A 181 -11.36 15.82 -2.69
C SER A 181 -10.84 16.60 -3.89
N GLY A 182 -10.99 16.02 -5.08
CA GLY A 182 -10.59 16.63 -6.33
C GLY A 182 -9.07 16.69 -6.53
N PHE A 183 -8.65 17.40 -7.56
CA PHE A 183 -7.24 17.60 -7.85
C PHE A 183 -6.61 18.63 -6.89
N LYS A 184 -5.49 18.26 -6.30
CA LYS A 184 -4.75 19.13 -5.37
C LYS A 184 -3.32 19.31 -5.84
N GLU A 185 -2.80 20.50 -5.68
CA GLU A 185 -1.43 20.86 -6.04
C GLU A 185 -0.71 21.55 -4.87
N CYS A 186 0.54 21.20 -4.66
CA CYS A 186 1.42 21.86 -3.72
C CYS A 186 2.73 22.26 -4.40
N ARG A 187 2.87 23.55 -4.74
CA ARG A 187 4.07 24.07 -5.41
C ARG A 187 5.35 23.84 -4.58
N LYS A 188 5.28 23.98 -3.25
CA LYS A 188 6.44 23.77 -2.36
C LYS A 188 6.87 22.31 -2.33
N ALA A 189 5.92 21.36 -2.34
CA ALA A 189 6.25 19.94 -2.45
C ALA A 189 6.96 19.64 -3.78
N ARG A 190 6.48 20.19 -4.89
CA ARG A 190 7.12 20.05 -6.20
C ARG A 190 8.56 20.61 -6.20
N GLN A 191 8.75 21.83 -5.72
CA GLN A 191 10.07 22.47 -5.63
C GLN A 191 11.05 21.65 -4.76
N LEU A 192 10.59 21.10 -3.63
CA LEU A 192 11.41 20.23 -2.81
C LEU A 192 11.89 18.99 -3.57
N ILE A 193 10.95 18.30 -4.27
CA ILE A 193 11.28 17.09 -5.03
C ILE A 193 12.18 17.39 -6.23
N GLU A 194 12.01 18.52 -6.89
CA GLU A 194 12.89 18.97 -7.97
C GLU A 194 14.32 19.25 -7.45
N ARG A 195 14.45 19.95 -6.32
CA ARG A 195 15.73 20.18 -5.65
C ARG A 195 16.43 18.88 -5.27
N LEU A 196 15.73 17.99 -4.58
CA LEU A 196 16.26 16.68 -4.21
C LEU A 196 16.61 15.84 -5.44
N GLY A 197 15.80 15.93 -6.50
CA GLY A 197 16.06 15.25 -7.76
C GLY A 197 17.37 15.68 -8.39
N SER A 198 17.63 16.96 -8.46
CA SER A 198 18.89 17.49 -8.99
C SER A 198 20.09 17.02 -8.15
N GLU A 199 20.00 17.14 -6.81
CA GLU A 199 21.04 16.68 -5.87
C GLU A 199 21.36 15.19 -6.03
N LEU A 200 20.32 14.33 -6.03
CA LEU A 200 20.52 12.90 -6.10
C LEU A 200 20.97 12.41 -7.48
N MET A 201 20.56 13.07 -8.57
CA MET A 201 21.03 12.73 -9.92
C MET A 201 22.46 13.15 -10.15
N GLU A 202 22.89 14.30 -9.61
CA GLU A 202 24.29 14.71 -9.64
C GLU A 202 25.18 13.70 -8.91
N LEU A 203 24.78 13.25 -7.71
CA LEU A 203 25.49 12.20 -6.97
C LEU A 203 25.55 10.88 -7.74
N ALA A 204 24.47 10.49 -8.40
CA ALA A 204 24.43 9.29 -9.24
C ALA A 204 25.40 9.38 -10.42
N GLN A 205 25.49 10.54 -11.03
CA GLN A 205 26.40 10.81 -12.16
C GLN A 205 27.85 10.81 -11.72
N LEU A 206 28.17 11.49 -10.63
CA LEU A 206 29.52 11.54 -10.06
C LEU A 206 30.03 10.15 -9.66
N ALA A 207 29.15 9.33 -9.08
CA ALA A 207 29.48 7.95 -8.70
C ALA A 207 29.36 6.94 -9.87
N TYR A 208 28.93 7.37 -11.07
CA TYR A 208 28.61 6.49 -12.21
C TYR A 208 27.74 5.27 -11.81
N ASN A 209 26.77 5.50 -10.93
CA ASN A 209 25.96 4.45 -10.32
C ASN A 209 24.52 4.47 -10.87
N LYS A 210 24.24 3.61 -11.88
CA LYS A 210 22.91 3.50 -12.49
C LYS A 210 21.84 2.96 -11.52
N PRO A 211 22.08 1.91 -10.71
CA PRO A 211 21.13 1.46 -9.69
C PRO A 211 20.72 2.56 -8.71
N TYR A 212 21.69 3.37 -8.28
CA TYR A 212 21.41 4.55 -7.43
C TYR A 212 20.40 5.48 -8.09
N ALA A 213 20.64 5.85 -9.36
CA ALA A 213 19.75 6.74 -10.11
C ALA A 213 18.32 6.17 -10.21
N GLU A 214 18.17 4.87 -10.48
CA GLU A 214 16.85 4.22 -10.59
C GLU A 214 16.11 4.17 -9.24
N PHE A 215 16.80 3.86 -8.15
CA PHE A 215 16.22 3.92 -6.81
C PHE A 215 15.84 5.34 -6.41
N ALA A 216 16.66 6.32 -6.73
CA ALA A 216 16.40 7.72 -6.43
C ALA A 216 15.17 8.25 -7.17
N LYS A 217 15.01 7.99 -8.47
CA LYS A 217 13.83 8.39 -9.25
C LYS A 217 12.51 7.90 -8.62
N ARG A 218 12.47 6.63 -8.20
CA ARG A 218 11.29 6.05 -7.55
C ARG A 218 11.10 6.54 -6.12
N GLY A 219 12.19 6.72 -5.38
CA GLY A 219 12.20 7.32 -4.04
C GLY A 219 11.63 8.73 -4.04
N LEU A 220 11.99 9.56 -5.04
CA LEU A 220 11.44 10.90 -5.24
C LEU A 220 9.94 10.88 -5.51
N ALA A 221 9.45 9.97 -6.36
CA ALA A 221 8.02 9.83 -6.61
C ALA A 221 7.25 9.43 -5.33
N ASN A 222 7.78 8.49 -4.54
CA ASN A 222 7.22 8.13 -3.24
C ASN A 222 7.29 9.30 -2.26
N GLY A 223 8.38 10.07 -2.27
CA GLY A 223 8.55 11.30 -1.49
C GLY A 223 7.48 12.33 -1.81
N PHE A 224 7.21 12.57 -3.10
CA PHE A 224 6.14 13.48 -3.52
C PHE A 224 4.76 13.01 -3.03
N ARG A 225 4.44 11.72 -3.16
CA ARG A 225 3.18 11.16 -2.65
C ARG A 225 3.03 11.38 -1.14
N ARG A 226 4.10 11.11 -0.35
CA ARG A 226 4.11 11.38 1.10
C ARG A 226 3.94 12.86 1.41
N ALA A 227 4.61 13.74 0.64
CA ALA A 227 4.50 15.18 0.79
C ALA A 227 3.06 15.66 0.60
N MET A 228 2.38 15.17 -0.43
CA MET A 228 0.98 15.51 -0.67
C MET A 228 0.05 15.02 0.45
N VAL A 229 0.25 13.80 0.96
CA VAL A 229 -0.54 13.28 2.09
C VAL A 229 -0.35 14.16 3.34
N LEU A 230 0.87 14.52 3.69
CA LEU A 230 1.15 15.36 4.86
C LEU A 230 0.65 16.80 4.67
N TYR A 231 0.78 17.35 3.48
CA TYR A 231 0.23 18.66 3.13
C TYR A 231 -1.29 18.71 3.30
N LEU A 232 -2.00 17.69 2.80
CA LEU A 232 -3.46 17.58 2.95
C LEU A 232 -3.86 17.33 4.39
N ALA A 233 -3.16 16.44 5.10
CA ALA A 233 -3.41 16.17 6.51
C ALA A 233 -3.25 17.44 7.37
N ASN A 234 -2.34 18.34 6.98
CA ASN A 234 -2.11 19.61 7.66
C ASN A 234 -3.04 20.76 7.16
N GLY A 235 -4.16 20.42 6.53
CA GLY A 235 -5.13 21.39 6.03
C GLY A 235 -4.59 22.29 4.91
N GLU A 236 -3.85 21.72 3.99
CA GLU A 236 -3.21 22.39 2.85
C GLU A 236 -2.18 23.45 3.28
N LYS A 237 -1.56 23.28 4.45
CA LYS A 237 -0.49 24.15 4.94
C LYS A 237 0.85 23.42 4.81
N TRP A 238 1.79 24.08 4.13
CA TRP A 238 3.16 23.59 4.02
C TRP A 238 4.02 24.20 5.11
N GLU A 239 4.62 23.36 5.94
CA GLU A 239 5.44 23.76 7.08
C GLU A 239 6.83 23.09 7.02
N LYS A 240 7.81 23.70 7.71
CA LYS A 240 9.19 23.20 7.73
C LYS A 240 9.30 21.73 8.23
N PRO A 241 8.57 21.28 9.25
CA PRO A 241 8.63 19.87 9.67
C PRO A 241 8.22 18.89 8.58
N ILE A 242 7.27 19.26 7.70
CA ILE A 242 6.87 18.43 6.55
C ILE A 242 8.05 18.32 5.58
N GLU A 243 8.68 19.45 5.24
CA GLU A 243 9.83 19.48 4.34
C GLU A 243 10.97 18.61 4.86
N ASP A 244 11.37 18.80 6.12
CA ASP A 244 12.45 18.07 6.77
C ASP A 244 12.19 16.57 6.81
N PHE A 245 10.94 16.18 7.14
CA PHE A 245 10.55 14.78 7.16
C PHE A 245 10.60 14.16 5.75
N ILE A 246 10.13 14.86 4.72
CA ILE A 246 10.15 14.34 3.35
C ILE A 246 11.58 14.19 2.85
N GLU A 247 12.44 15.19 3.05
CA GLU A 247 13.86 15.10 2.68
C GLU A 247 14.52 13.92 3.37
N TRP A 248 14.38 13.82 4.70
CA TRP A 248 14.90 12.70 5.47
C TRP A 248 14.36 11.36 4.94
N SER A 249 13.06 11.25 4.72
CA SER A 249 12.41 9.99 4.35
C SER A 249 12.80 9.49 2.96
N VAL A 250 13.08 10.41 2.01
CA VAL A 250 13.59 10.05 0.68
C VAL A 250 15.02 9.53 0.78
N LYS A 251 15.90 10.26 1.51
CA LYS A 251 17.29 9.87 1.70
C LYS A 251 17.41 8.56 2.48
N TYR A 252 16.57 8.35 3.48
CA TYR A 252 16.56 7.14 4.30
C TYR A 252 16.06 5.90 3.53
N ASP A 253 14.97 6.04 2.76
CA ASP A 253 14.49 4.97 1.87
C ASP A 253 15.57 4.56 0.85
N LEU A 254 16.23 5.54 0.24
CA LEU A 254 17.33 5.31 -0.69
C LEU A 254 18.51 4.61 0.00
N TRP A 255 18.89 5.05 1.19
CA TRP A 255 19.94 4.43 1.98
C TRP A 255 19.60 2.95 2.31
N CYS A 256 18.36 2.65 2.71
CA CYS A 256 17.91 1.28 2.94
C CYS A 256 18.08 0.41 1.69
N LYS A 257 17.65 0.91 0.53
CA LYS A 257 17.76 0.20 -0.75
C LYS A 257 19.21 -0.10 -1.13
N LEU A 258 20.08 0.89 -1.02
CA LEU A 258 21.51 0.73 -1.36
C LEU A 258 22.27 -0.16 -0.38
N ARG A 259 21.81 -0.23 0.89
CA ARG A 259 22.48 -1.05 1.90
C ARG A 259 22.07 -2.51 1.80
N PHE A 260 20.86 -2.81 1.37
CA PHE A 260 20.30 -4.17 1.43
C PHE A 260 20.22 -4.85 0.07
N PHE A 261 20.28 -4.11 -1.01
CA PHE A 261 20.18 -4.60 -2.37
C PHE A 261 21.29 -4.06 -3.28
#